data_d1d5e1196400dc26e326e6ebdc6685b0
#
_entry.id   d1d5e1196400dc26e326e6ebdc6685b0
#
_cell.length_a   1.000
_cell.length_b   1.000
_cell.length_c   1.000
_cell.angle_alpha   90.00
_cell.angle_beta   90.00
_cell.angle_gamma   90.00
#
_symmetry.space_group_name_H-M   'P 1'
#
loop_
_entity.id
_entity.type
_entity.pdbx_description
1 polymer ?
#
loop_
_entity_poly.entity_id
_entity_poly.type
_entity_poly.pdbx_seq_one_letter_code
_entity_poly.pdbx_strand_id
1 'polypeptide(L)'
;MRKTFTDLVRHALNGPTMGTRWSALFHAPTDFDPEPVRAAMAAAVAEVDAQMSTWKPASDLNRLNAAAPGEWVPLPAALMDVLAASLEIGRASGGAFDIGMGDAVTAWGFGAPGADETQIRTARARARHPAHEVLELDRAGGRARKSEAMTFDLNGIAKGYGDRKSVV
;
A
#
# COMPACT_ATOMS: atom_id res chain seq x y z
N MET A 1 -11.50 -40.11 -14.02
CA MET A 1 -12.62 -39.98 -13.08
C MET A 1 -12.95 -38.48 -12.99
N ARG A 2 -14.20 -38.05 -13.33
CA ARG A 2 -14.62 -36.64 -13.13
C ARG A 2 -14.84 -36.44 -11.64
N LYS A 3 -14.01 -35.62 -10.97
CA LYS A 3 -14.28 -35.19 -9.59
C LYS A 3 -15.56 -34.35 -9.63
N THR A 4 -16.54 -34.70 -8.84
CA THR A 4 -17.80 -33.97 -8.69
C THR A 4 -17.60 -32.84 -7.66
N PHE A 5 -18.38 -31.75 -7.75
CA PHE A 5 -18.34 -30.60 -6.82
C PHE A 5 -18.54 -30.99 -5.35
N THR A 6 -19.03 -32.19 -5.08
CA THR A 6 -19.25 -32.77 -3.73
C THR A 6 -17.98 -33.16 -3.00
N ASP A 7 -16.82 -33.27 -3.68
CA ASP A 7 -15.56 -33.71 -3.07
C ASP A 7 -14.66 -32.54 -2.62
N LEU A 8 -15.17 -31.29 -2.68
CA LEU A 8 -14.43 -30.10 -2.27
C LEU A 8 -14.73 -29.72 -0.81
N VAL A 9 -13.68 -29.48 -0.05
CA VAL A 9 -13.77 -28.90 1.30
C VAL A 9 -13.34 -27.47 1.32
N ARG A 10 -13.89 -26.68 2.24
CA ARG A 10 -13.54 -25.28 2.43
C ARG A 10 -12.23 -25.18 3.22
N HIS A 11 -11.25 -24.51 2.62
CA HIS A 11 -10.01 -24.14 3.27
C HIS A 11 -10.06 -22.67 3.72
N ALA A 12 -9.48 -22.39 4.89
CA ALA A 12 -9.34 -21.05 5.44
C ALA A 12 -7.88 -20.82 5.82
N LEU A 13 -7.23 -19.89 5.14
CA LEU A 13 -5.86 -19.49 5.43
C LEU A 13 -5.85 -18.06 5.96
N ASN A 14 -4.91 -17.74 6.83
CA ASN A 14 -4.74 -16.39 7.33
C ASN A 14 -3.31 -16.18 7.82
N GLY A 15 -2.91 -14.90 7.95
CA GLY A 15 -1.62 -14.52 8.51
C GLY A 15 -1.59 -13.03 8.88
N PRO A 16 -0.59 -12.56 9.61
CA PRO A 16 -0.45 -11.16 9.96
C PRO A 16 0.01 -10.33 8.76
N THR A 17 -0.43 -9.06 8.68
CA THR A 17 0.05 -8.08 7.71
C THR A 17 -0.32 -6.66 8.13
N MET A 18 0.56 -5.66 7.90
CA MET A 18 0.27 -4.23 8.01
C MET A 18 -0.62 -3.84 9.22
N GLY A 19 -0.29 -4.34 10.42
CA GLY A 19 -1.04 -4.12 11.66
C GLY A 19 -2.41 -4.81 11.74
N THR A 20 -2.73 -5.71 10.80
CA THR A 20 -3.97 -6.48 10.71
C THR A 20 -3.69 -7.92 10.29
N ARG A 21 -4.64 -8.61 9.67
CA ARG A 21 -4.49 -9.97 9.16
C ARG A 21 -5.03 -10.05 7.73
N TRP A 22 -4.36 -10.83 6.88
CA TRP A 22 -4.95 -11.30 5.63
C TRP A 22 -5.71 -12.61 5.85
N SER A 23 -6.69 -12.88 5.05
CA SER A 23 -7.42 -14.15 5.02
C SER A 23 -7.79 -14.54 3.61
N ALA A 24 -7.76 -15.85 3.34
CA ALA A 24 -8.22 -16.43 2.09
C ALA A 24 -9.14 -17.61 2.37
N LEU A 25 -10.23 -17.66 1.63
CA LEU A 25 -11.22 -18.74 1.69
C LEU A 25 -11.38 -19.33 0.30
N PHE A 26 -11.16 -20.63 0.16
CA PHE A 26 -11.32 -21.31 -1.12
C PHE A 26 -11.78 -22.76 -0.91
N HIS A 27 -12.22 -23.39 -1.98
CA HIS A 27 -12.59 -24.80 -1.97
C HIS A 27 -11.58 -25.61 -2.77
N ALA A 28 -11.09 -26.71 -2.19
CA ALA A 28 -10.17 -27.62 -2.83
C ALA A 28 -10.48 -29.07 -2.41
N PRO A 29 -9.97 -30.09 -3.12
CA PRO A 29 -10.10 -31.48 -2.72
C PRO A 29 -9.59 -31.73 -1.30
N THR A 30 -10.11 -32.77 -0.65
CA THR A 30 -9.76 -33.12 0.72
C THR A 30 -8.26 -33.47 0.88
N ASP A 31 -7.64 -33.95 -0.20
CA ASP A 31 -6.21 -34.31 -0.28
C ASP A 31 -5.31 -33.13 -0.72
N PHE A 32 -5.86 -31.92 -0.86
CA PHE A 32 -5.11 -30.73 -1.25
C PHE A 32 -4.21 -30.23 -0.11
N ASP A 33 -2.92 -30.03 -0.40
CA ASP A 33 -2.00 -29.38 0.53
C ASP A 33 -2.12 -27.84 0.42
N PRO A 34 -2.60 -27.14 1.46
CA PRO A 34 -2.76 -25.68 1.44
C PRO A 34 -1.46 -24.91 1.71
N GLU A 35 -0.37 -25.55 2.13
CA GLU A 35 0.85 -24.85 2.55
C GLU A 35 1.55 -24.09 1.41
N PRO A 36 1.66 -24.59 0.18
CA PRO A 36 2.20 -23.79 -0.92
C PRO A 36 1.40 -22.51 -1.19
N VAL A 37 0.07 -22.58 -1.10
CA VAL A 37 -0.81 -21.39 -1.25
C VAL A 37 -0.60 -20.42 -0.11
N ARG A 38 -0.52 -20.93 1.14
CA ARG A 38 -0.22 -20.10 2.32
C ARG A 38 1.10 -19.36 2.15
N ALA A 39 2.14 -20.07 1.75
CA ALA A 39 3.48 -19.47 1.56
C ALA A 39 3.48 -18.40 0.45
N ALA A 40 2.83 -18.67 -0.68
CA ALA A 40 2.73 -17.71 -1.79
C ALA A 40 1.97 -16.43 -1.38
N MET A 41 0.84 -16.59 -0.68
CA MET A 41 0.06 -15.45 -0.19
C MET A 41 0.82 -14.63 0.86
N ALA A 42 1.48 -15.30 1.81
CA ALA A 42 2.30 -14.65 2.81
C ALA A 42 3.46 -13.85 2.18
N ALA A 43 4.11 -14.41 1.16
CA ALA A 43 5.17 -13.74 0.41
C ALA A 43 4.65 -12.51 -0.35
N ALA A 44 3.53 -12.63 -1.06
CA ALA A 44 2.92 -11.51 -1.79
C ALA A 44 2.54 -10.35 -0.85
N VAL A 45 1.94 -10.67 0.28
CA VAL A 45 1.56 -9.67 1.29
C VAL A 45 2.80 -9.04 1.95
N ALA A 46 3.83 -9.85 2.26
CA ALA A 46 5.08 -9.35 2.84
C ALA A 46 5.83 -8.39 1.89
N GLU A 47 5.79 -8.64 0.59
CA GLU A 47 6.35 -7.74 -0.42
C GLU A 47 5.65 -6.38 -0.44
N VAL A 48 4.31 -6.38 -0.44
CA VAL A 48 3.54 -5.12 -0.37
C VAL A 48 3.85 -4.35 0.92
N ASP A 49 3.89 -5.04 2.06
CA ASP A 49 4.21 -4.43 3.35
C ASP A 49 5.66 -3.88 3.39
N ALA A 50 6.62 -4.58 2.79
CA ALA A 50 8.00 -4.09 2.71
C ALA A 50 8.14 -2.82 1.86
N GLN A 51 7.36 -2.71 0.78
CA GLN A 51 7.44 -1.58 -0.13
C GLN A 51 6.58 -0.39 0.29
N MET A 52 5.38 -0.61 0.86
CA MET A 52 4.32 0.39 0.97
C MET A 52 3.90 0.74 2.41
N SER A 53 4.52 0.11 3.41
CA SER A 53 4.18 0.36 4.81
C SER A 53 4.74 1.69 5.31
N THR A 54 3.91 2.50 5.93
CA THR A 54 4.34 3.69 6.69
C THR A 54 4.92 3.33 8.07
N TRP A 55 4.68 2.11 8.57
CA TRP A 55 5.16 1.62 9.87
C TRP A 55 6.58 1.07 9.82
N LYS A 56 7.08 0.67 8.65
CA LYS A 56 8.42 0.13 8.46
C LYS A 56 9.38 1.23 8.03
N PRO A 57 10.31 1.69 8.89
CA PRO A 57 11.21 2.79 8.55
C PRO A 57 12.03 2.56 7.27
N ALA A 58 12.37 1.29 6.98
CA ALA A 58 13.14 0.90 5.80
C ALA A 58 12.29 0.60 4.56
N SER A 59 10.97 0.85 4.57
CA SER A 59 10.13 0.64 3.41
C SER A 59 10.51 1.59 2.26
N ASP A 60 10.23 1.18 1.03
CA ASP A 60 10.50 2.00 -0.15
C ASP A 60 9.67 3.30 -0.12
N LEU A 61 8.43 3.25 0.36
CA LEU A 61 7.58 4.42 0.57
C LEU A 61 8.22 5.41 1.57
N ASN A 62 8.75 4.91 2.69
CA ASN A 62 9.39 5.78 3.68
C ASN A 62 10.73 6.33 3.19
N ARG A 63 11.46 5.64 2.33
CA ARG A 63 12.62 6.22 1.62
C ARG A 63 12.20 7.40 0.75
N LEU A 64 11.10 7.27 0.00
CA LEU A 64 10.54 8.38 -0.80
C LEU A 64 10.07 9.52 0.11
N ASN A 65 9.40 9.21 1.22
CA ASN A 65 8.95 10.19 2.20
C ASN A 65 10.09 10.99 2.82
N ALA A 66 11.22 10.33 3.11
CA ALA A 66 12.42 10.95 3.71
C ALA A 66 13.28 11.74 2.71
N ALA A 67 13.15 11.47 1.41
CA ALA A 67 13.95 12.14 0.39
C ALA A 67 13.68 13.65 0.35
N ALA A 68 14.70 14.43 0.01
CA ALA A 68 14.56 15.87 -0.19
C ALA A 68 13.74 16.18 -1.46
N PRO A 69 13.05 17.34 -1.52
CA PRO A 69 12.45 17.81 -2.76
C PRO A 69 13.46 17.84 -3.91
N GLY A 70 13.06 17.35 -5.08
CA GLY A 70 13.90 17.25 -6.27
C GLY A 70 14.80 16.00 -6.35
N GLU A 71 14.97 15.26 -5.27
CA GLU A 71 15.78 14.04 -5.23
C GLU A 71 15.04 12.86 -5.89
N TRP A 72 15.71 12.19 -6.85
CA TRP A 72 15.21 10.98 -7.46
C TRP A 72 15.46 9.76 -6.57
N VAL A 73 14.40 9.03 -6.24
CA VAL A 73 14.45 7.81 -5.43
C VAL A 73 14.12 6.60 -6.31
N PRO A 74 15.03 5.63 -6.47
CA PRO A 74 14.72 4.37 -7.14
C PRO A 74 13.65 3.59 -6.35
N LEU A 75 12.61 3.12 -7.06
CA LEU A 75 11.48 2.41 -6.46
C LEU A 75 11.17 1.12 -7.21
N PRO A 76 10.70 0.07 -6.50
CA PRO A 76 10.25 -1.16 -7.13
C PRO A 76 9.06 -0.95 -8.06
N ALA A 77 8.93 -1.78 -9.09
CA ALA A 77 7.86 -1.67 -10.09
C ALA A 77 6.47 -1.71 -9.46
N ALA A 78 6.23 -2.58 -8.47
CA ALA A 78 4.95 -2.69 -7.78
C ALA A 78 4.55 -1.39 -7.06
N LEU A 79 5.49 -0.72 -6.38
CA LEU A 79 5.22 0.57 -5.77
C LEU A 79 5.00 1.66 -6.83
N MET A 80 5.78 1.67 -7.92
CA MET A 80 5.57 2.59 -9.05
C MET A 80 4.18 2.46 -9.67
N ASP A 81 3.66 1.24 -9.80
CA ASP A 81 2.31 1.00 -10.31
C ASP A 81 1.22 1.52 -9.37
N VAL A 82 1.38 1.30 -8.07
CA VAL A 82 0.43 1.81 -7.06
C VAL A 82 0.46 3.33 -7.00
N LEU A 83 1.64 3.95 -7.05
CA LEU A 83 1.77 5.41 -7.09
C LEU A 83 1.10 5.98 -8.35
N ALA A 84 1.35 5.39 -9.53
CA ALA A 84 0.74 5.84 -10.78
C ALA A 84 -0.79 5.77 -10.72
N ALA A 85 -1.35 4.63 -10.27
CA ALA A 85 -2.79 4.47 -10.08
C ALA A 85 -3.35 5.48 -9.08
N SER A 86 -2.62 5.75 -7.99
CA SER A 86 -3.03 6.73 -6.98
C SER A 86 -3.13 8.14 -7.53
N LEU A 87 -2.15 8.56 -8.35
CA LEU A 87 -2.18 9.88 -8.98
C LEU A 87 -3.30 9.99 -10.02
N GLU A 88 -3.58 8.93 -10.76
CA GLU A 88 -4.69 8.86 -11.71
C GLU A 88 -6.05 9.00 -11.00
N ILE A 89 -6.27 8.22 -9.94
CA ILE A 89 -7.48 8.31 -9.12
C ILE A 89 -7.60 9.70 -8.47
N GLY A 90 -6.50 10.27 -7.98
CA GLY A 90 -6.46 11.61 -7.42
C GLY A 90 -6.94 12.67 -8.40
N ARG A 91 -6.46 12.64 -9.64
CA ARG A 91 -6.93 13.53 -10.72
C ARG A 91 -8.40 13.29 -11.06
N ALA A 92 -8.78 12.03 -11.27
CA ALA A 92 -10.14 11.67 -11.68
C ALA A 92 -11.19 12.01 -10.63
N SER A 93 -10.82 11.97 -9.35
CA SER A 93 -11.72 12.30 -8.22
C SER A 93 -11.74 13.80 -7.87
N GLY A 94 -10.98 14.64 -8.58
CA GLY A 94 -10.85 16.06 -8.23
C GLY A 94 -10.23 16.29 -6.85
N GLY A 95 -9.32 15.39 -6.41
CA GLY A 95 -8.64 15.45 -5.13
C GLY A 95 -9.43 14.86 -3.95
N ALA A 96 -10.60 14.24 -4.18
CA ALA A 96 -11.33 13.54 -3.12
C ALA A 96 -10.54 12.32 -2.60
N PHE A 97 -9.71 11.71 -3.42
CA PHE A 97 -8.68 10.77 -3.03
C PHE A 97 -7.30 11.41 -3.26
N ASP A 98 -6.51 11.51 -2.19
CA ASP A 98 -5.15 12.05 -2.27
C ASP A 98 -4.20 11.31 -1.33
N ILE A 99 -3.14 10.74 -1.89
CA ILE A 99 -2.09 10.07 -1.13
C ILE A 99 -1.13 11.02 -0.42
N GLY A 100 -1.14 12.32 -0.73
CA GLY A 100 -0.30 13.35 -0.12
C GLY A 100 -0.72 13.77 1.29
N MET A 101 -1.55 12.97 1.95
CA MET A 101 -2.13 13.26 3.26
C MET A 101 -1.42 12.57 4.43
N GLY A 102 -0.20 12.03 4.22
CA GLY A 102 0.49 11.21 5.23
C GLY A 102 0.76 11.95 6.55
N ASP A 103 1.07 13.24 6.52
CA ASP A 103 1.23 14.05 7.73
C ASP A 103 -0.09 14.21 8.51
N ALA A 104 -1.22 14.39 7.82
CA ALA A 104 -2.53 14.42 8.45
C ALA A 104 -2.89 13.06 9.05
N VAL A 105 -2.69 11.97 8.28
CA VAL A 105 -2.91 10.59 8.76
C VAL A 105 -2.14 10.32 10.04
N THR A 106 -0.86 10.73 10.08
CA THR A 106 0.00 10.59 11.27
C THR A 106 -0.49 11.45 12.42
N ALA A 107 -0.86 12.72 12.17
CA ALA A 107 -1.36 13.63 13.20
C ALA A 107 -2.63 13.11 13.89
N TRP A 108 -3.52 12.45 13.14
CA TRP A 108 -4.73 11.82 13.67
C TRP A 108 -4.47 10.49 14.40
N GLY A 109 -3.21 10.06 14.51
CA GLY A 109 -2.83 8.84 15.24
C GLY A 109 -2.99 7.54 14.47
N PHE A 110 -3.17 7.61 13.15
CA PHE A 110 -3.14 6.42 12.27
C PHE A 110 -1.71 5.97 11.92
N GLY A 111 -0.69 6.48 12.62
CA GLY A 111 0.73 6.13 12.55
C GLY A 111 1.27 5.65 13.89
N ALA A 112 2.61 5.42 13.97
CA ALA A 112 3.29 4.98 15.18
C ALA A 112 3.14 5.94 16.39
N PRO A 113 3.14 7.29 16.21
CA PRO A 113 2.75 8.23 17.27
C PRO A 113 1.22 8.22 17.45
N GLY A 114 0.75 8.36 18.70
CA GLY A 114 -0.67 8.61 18.97
C GLY A 114 -1.16 9.94 18.40
N ALA A 115 -2.48 10.20 18.46
CA ALA A 115 -3.07 11.44 18.00
C ALA A 115 -2.51 12.66 18.78
N ASP A 116 -2.18 13.75 18.05
CA ASP A 116 -1.67 15.00 18.60
C ASP A 116 -2.53 16.17 18.11
N GLU A 117 -3.23 16.83 19.02
CA GLU A 117 -4.16 17.91 18.69
C GLU A 117 -3.48 19.11 18.02
N THR A 118 -2.24 19.43 18.42
CA THR A 118 -1.47 20.53 17.82
C THR A 118 -1.07 20.19 16.39
N GLN A 119 -0.62 18.96 16.15
CA GLN A 119 -0.30 18.48 14.82
C GLN A 119 -1.54 18.40 13.91
N ILE A 120 -2.69 17.98 14.45
CA ILE A 120 -3.97 17.98 13.72
C ILE A 120 -4.32 19.40 13.25
N ARG A 121 -4.25 20.40 14.15
CA ARG A 121 -4.51 21.81 13.80
C ARG A 121 -3.56 22.31 12.72
N THR A 122 -2.27 22.03 12.86
CA THR A 122 -1.24 22.40 11.88
C THR A 122 -1.50 21.72 10.53
N ALA A 123 -1.79 20.42 10.52
CA ALA A 123 -2.07 19.67 9.31
C ALA A 123 -3.33 20.18 8.58
N ARG A 124 -4.36 20.62 9.32
CA ARG A 124 -5.59 21.21 8.76
C ARG A 124 -5.38 22.62 8.19
N ALA A 125 -4.52 23.41 8.80
CA ALA A 125 -4.26 24.80 8.39
C ALA A 125 -3.31 24.89 7.19
N ARG A 126 -2.58 23.82 6.87
CA ARG A 126 -1.59 23.79 5.79
C ARG A 126 -2.27 23.79 4.45
N ALA A 127 -1.99 24.80 3.61
CA ALA A 127 -2.31 24.76 2.19
C ALA A 127 -1.50 23.64 1.53
N ARG A 128 -2.14 22.82 0.69
CA ARG A 128 -1.53 21.66 0.03
C ARG A 128 -1.79 21.69 -1.45
N HIS A 129 -0.77 21.37 -2.22
CA HIS A 129 -0.96 20.91 -3.58
C HIS A 129 -1.33 19.42 -3.54
N PRO A 130 -2.21 18.95 -4.42
CA PRO A 130 -2.53 17.52 -4.49
C PRO A 130 -1.30 16.71 -4.93
N ALA A 131 -1.21 15.47 -4.47
CA ALA A 131 -0.06 14.61 -4.75
C ALA A 131 0.26 14.48 -6.26
N HIS A 132 -0.76 14.55 -7.11
CA HIS A 132 -0.58 14.43 -8.55
C HIS A 132 0.07 15.68 -9.23
N GLU A 133 0.21 16.78 -8.52
CA GLU A 133 0.96 17.97 -8.95
C GLU A 133 2.38 17.98 -8.37
N VAL A 134 2.62 17.23 -7.28
CA VAL A 134 3.87 17.23 -6.52
C VAL A 134 4.76 16.03 -6.85
N LEU A 135 4.17 14.84 -7.06
CA LEU A 135 4.91 13.61 -7.30
C LEU A 135 5.12 13.35 -8.79
N GLU A 136 6.36 13.33 -9.21
CA GLU A 136 6.78 12.95 -10.56
C GLU A 136 7.27 11.51 -10.61
N LEU A 137 6.80 10.74 -11.59
CA LEU A 137 7.17 9.35 -11.82
C LEU A 137 7.94 9.21 -13.14
N ASP A 138 9.18 8.75 -13.07
CA ASP A 138 9.96 8.27 -14.22
C ASP A 138 9.79 6.74 -14.29
N ARG A 139 8.76 6.29 -14.99
CA ARG A 139 8.46 4.85 -15.11
C ARG A 139 9.53 4.09 -15.87
N ALA A 140 10.17 4.71 -16.85
CA ALA A 140 11.24 4.09 -17.62
C ALA A 140 12.51 3.91 -16.79
N GLY A 141 12.82 4.90 -15.93
CA GLY A 141 13.96 4.87 -15.03
C GLY A 141 13.66 4.16 -13.68
N GLY A 142 12.41 3.74 -13.42
CA GLY A 142 12.03 3.07 -12.18
C GLY A 142 12.26 3.94 -10.93
N ARG A 143 11.92 5.23 -10.99
CA ARG A 143 12.18 6.18 -9.91
C ARG A 143 11.11 7.25 -9.81
N ALA A 144 11.01 7.86 -8.63
CA ALA A 144 10.11 8.96 -8.36
C ALA A 144 10.82 10.10 -7.63
N ARG A 145 10.29 11.33 -7.76
CA ARG A 145 10.70 12.49 -6.95
C ARG A 145 9.49 13.34 -6.60
N LYS A 146 9.60 14.09 -5.52
CA LYS A 146 8.62 15.11 -5.13
C LYS A 146 9.21 16.51 -5.35
N SER A 147 8.39 17.45 -5.83
CA SER A 147 8.80 18.83 -6.08
C SER A 147 8.83 19.68 -4.81
N GLU A 148 8.06 19.29 -3.78
CA GLU A 148 8.01 19.97 -2.48
C GLU A 148 7.96 18.96 -1.31
N ALA A 149 8.08 19.45 -0.09
CA ALA A 149 8.00 18.61 1.11
C ALA A 149 6.58 18.04 1.27
N MET A 150 6.41 16.75 1.07
CA MET A 150 5.16 16.01 1.18
C MET A 150 5.42 14.61 1.74
N THR A 151 4.48 14.11 2.52
CA THR A 151 4.48 12.73 3.05
C THR A 151 3.32 11.97 2.42
N PHE A 152 3.64 10.84 1.80
CA PHE A 152 2.67 9.97 1.14
C PHE A 152 2.20 8.87 2.08
N ASP A 153 0.91 8.56 2.01
CA ASP A 153 0.28 7.41 2.67
C ASP A 153 -0.54 6.62 1.64
N LEU A 154 -0.33 5.30 1.60
CA LEU A 154 -0.96 4.40 0.64
C LEU A 154 -2.02 3.48 1.29
N ASN A 155 -2.40 3.71 2.56
CA ASN A 155 -3.35 2.84 3.26
C ASN A 155 -4.71 2.70 2.55
N GLY A 156 -5.11 3.70 1.78
CA GLY A 156 -6.35 3.70 1.00
C GLY A 156 -6.32 2.84 -0.26
N ILE A 157 -5.14 2.40 -0.73
CA ILE A 157 -5.00 1.67 -2.00
C ILE A 157 -4.12 0.41 -1.88
N ALA A 158 -3.06 0.42 -1.07
CA ALA A 158 -2.11 -0.68 -0.99
C ALA A 158 -2.74 -2.02 -0.57
N LYS A 159 -3.75 -2.00 0.30
CA LYS A 159 -4.48 -3.21 0.71
C LYS A 159 -5.20 -3.86 -0.46
N GLY A 160 -5.91 -3.09 -1.28
CA GLY A 160 -6.58 -3.59 -2.48
C GLY A 160 -5.60 -4.08 -3.55
N TYR A 161 -4.43 -3.45 -3.67
CA TYR A 161 -3.36 -3.94 -4.53
C TYR A 161 -2.82 -5.29 -4.06
N GLY A 162 -2.58 -5.45 -2.75
CA GLY A 162 -2.12 -6.70 -2.16
C GLY A 162 -3.15 -7.84 -2.32
N ASP A 163 -4.43 -7.55 -2.17
CA ASP A 163 -5.52 -8.49 -2.42
C ASP A 163 -5.50 -8.99 -3.87
N ARG A 164 -5.45 -8.08 -4.84
CA ARG A 164 -5.37 -8.43 -6.27
C ARG A 164 -4.13 -9.24 -6.62
N LYS A 165 -2.98 -8.94 -6.01
CA LYS A 165 -1.72 -9.67 -6.23
C LYS A 165 -1.77 -11.10 -5.68
N SER A 166 -2.60 -11.33 -4.67
CA SER A 166 -2.76 -12.65 -4.03
C SER A 166 -3.72 -13.57 -4.78
N VAL A 167 -4.43 -13.09 -5.80
CA VAL A 167 -5.28 -13.91 -6.67
C VAL A 167 -4.40 -14.51 -7.75
N VAL A 168 -4.11 -15.80 -7.61
CA VAL A 168 -3.38 -16.64 -8.57
C VAL A 168 -4.36 -17.54 -9.32
#